data_4e61db6c6109a543e0acdb6677b993a5
#
_entry.id   4e61db6c6109a543e0acdb6677b993a5
#
_cell.length_a   1.000
_cell.length_b   1.000
_cell.length_c   1.000
_cell.angle_alpha   90.00
_cell.angle_beta   90.00
_cell.angle_gamma   90.00
#
_symmetry.space_group_name_H-M   'P 1'
#
loop_
_entity.id
_entity.type
_entity.pdbx_description
1 polymer ?
#
loop_
_entity_poly.entity_id
_entity_poly.type
_entity_poly.pdbx_seq_one_letter_code
_entity_poly.pdbx_strand_id
1 'polypeptide(L)'
;MYGEEYTLVTVADYVLKHTPGNTVSNLSSTRALRDVTRKYGCEYNASAVGEVNVVTKMKATHAVIGGEGNGGVIYPESHYGRDALVGIALFLSHLAHEGKKVSELRATYPPYFIAKNRIDLTPETDVDRKSTRLNSSHRCTSRMPSSA
;
A
#
# COMPACT_ATOMS: atom_id res chain seq x y z
N MET A 1 11.93 -13.40 -3.34
CA MET A 1 10.60 -13.31 -2.68
C MET A 1 9.88 -12.07 -3.19
N TYR A 2 8.59 -12.15 -3.56
CA TYR A 2 7.86 -10.99 -4.13
C TYR A 2 7.63 -9.88 -3.09
N GLY A 3 7.31 -10.28 -1.88
CA GLY A 3 6.96 -9.40 -0.76
C GLY A 3 5.46 -9.11 -0.68
N GLU A 4 4.86 -9.36 0.48
CA GLU A 4 3.42 -9.18 0.71
C GLU A 4 2.92 -7.77 0.41
N GLU A 5 3.75 -6.75 0.71
CA GLU A 5 3.42 -5.34 0.51
C GLU A 5 3.25 -4.96 -0.97
N TYR A 6 3.91 -5.69 -1.86
CA TYR A 6 3.85 -5.42 -3.31
C TYR A 6 2.70 -6.12 -4.00
N THR A 7 1.99 -7.03 -3.32
CA THR A 7 0.76 -7.62 -3.85
C THR A 7 -0.27 -6.53 -4.14
N LEU A 8 -0.56 -5.67 -3.15
CA LEU A 8 -1.47 -4.55 -3.34
C LEU A 8 -0.99 -3.57 -4.42
N VAL A 9 0.31 -3.26 -4.46
CA VAL A 9 0.90 -2.36 -5.46
C VAL A 9 0.67 -2.86 -6.88
N THR A 10 0.91 -4.16 -7.10
CA THR A 10 0.76 -4.80 -8.40
C THR A 10 -0.69 -4.85 -8.85
N VAL A 11 -1.58 -5.24 -7.94
CA VAL A 11 -3.02 -5.29 -8.23
C VAL A 11 -3.55 -3.89 -8.52
N ALA A 12 -3.10 -2.87 -7.77
CA ALA A 12 -3.46 -1.49 -8.00
C ALA A 12 -2.97 -0.96 -9.36
N ASP A 13 -1.75 -1.32 -9.77
CA ASP A 13 -1.22 -0.94 -11.09
C ASP A 13 -2.12 -1.49 -12.22
N TYR A 14 -2.58 -2.74 -12.09
CA TYR A 14 -3.51 -3.35 -13.02
C TYR A 14 -4.86 -2.64 -13.06
N VAL A 15 -5.47 -2.40 -11.90
CA VAL A 15 -6.78 -1.73 -11.81
C VAL A 15 -6.69 -0.31 -12.37
N LEU A 16 -5.67 0.47 -11.97
CA LEU A 16 -5.49 1.85 -12.42
C LEU A 16 -5.22 1.98 -13.91
N LYS A 17 -4.63 0.95 -14.53
CA LYS A 17 -4.42 0.90 -15.98
C LYS A 17 -5.74 0.84 -16.75
N HIS A 18 -6.77 0.20 -16.19
CA HIS A 18 -8.08 0.03 -16.81
C HIS A 18 -9.10 1.05 -16.30
N THR A 19 -9.06 1.36 -15.03
CA THR A 19 -9.97 2.29 -14.35
C THR A 19 -9.16 3.23 -13.46
N PRO A 20 -8.60 4.32 -14.02
CA PRO A 20 -7.89 5.32 -13.23
C PRO A 20 -8.77 5.89 -12.11
N GLY A 21 -8.23 6.00 -10.92
CA GLY A 21 -8.96 6.51 -9.75
C GLY A 21 -8.10 6.55 -8.49
N ASN A 22 -8.67 7.07 -7.43
CA ASN A 22 -7.97 7.20 -6.16
C ASN A 22 -7.67 5.85 -5.53
N THR A 23 -6.59 5.79 -4.75
CA THR A 23 -6.23 4.59 -3.98
C THR A 23 -6.07 4.89 -2.51
N VAL A 24 -6.27 3.86 -1.69
CA VAL A 24 -6.10 3.95 -0.23
C VAL A 24 -5.27 2.78 0.28
N SER A 25 -4.33 3.05 1.18
CA SER A 25 -3.75 2.01 2.03
C SER A 25 -3.55 2.50 3.45
N ASN A 26 -3.33 1.57 4.37
CA ASN A 26 -3.00 1.94 5.74
C ASN A 26 -1.56 2.47 5.84
N LEU A 27 -1.24 3.12 6.97
CA LEU A 27 0.08 3.70 7.23
C LEU A 27 1.20 2.66 7.40
N SER A 28 0.86 1.38 7.57
CA SER A 28 1.80 0.26 7.64
C SER A 28 2.07 -0.38 6.27
N SER A 29 1.79 0.31 5.18
CA SER A 29 1.97 -0.16 3.80
C SER A 29 3.12 0.56 3.12
N THR A 30 3.70 -0.08 2.10
CA THR A 30 4.76 0.52 1.28
C THR A 30 4.29 1.77 0.56
N ARG A 31 5.18 2.75 0.41
CA ARG A 31 4.92 3.96 -0.39
C ARG A 31 4.88 3.72 -1.89
N ALA A 32 5.26 2.54 -2.35
CA ALA A 32 5.20 2.20 -3.76
C ALA A 32 3.78 2.35 -4.35
N LEU A 33 2.73 2.08 -3.56
CA LEU A 33 1.35 2.31 -3.99
C LEU A 33 1.09 3.78 -4.34
N ARG A 34 1.59 4.71 -3.52
CA ARG A 34 1.47 6.15 -3.79
C ARG A 34 2.14 6.53 -5.11
N ASP A 35 3.32 5.99 -5.36
CA ASP A 35 4.08 6.33 -6.57
C ASP A 35 3.40 5.75 -7.82
N VAL A 36 2.87 4.53 -7.74
CA VAL A 36 2.04 3.94 -8.80
C VAL A 36 0.78 4.75 -9.05
N THR A 37 0.06 5.15 -7.99
CA THR A 37 -1.16 5.96 -8.13
C THR A 37 -0.87 7.30 -8.83
N ARG A 38 0.21 7.96 -8.44
CA ARG A 38 0.63 9.23 -9.05
C ARG A 38 1.04 9.10 -10.52
N LYS A 39 1.59 7.97 -10.91
CA LYS A 39 1.91 7.65 -12.31
C LYS A 39 0.67 7.75 -13.21
N TYR A 40 -0.50 7.42 -12.69
CA TYR A 40 -1.79 7.53 -13.39
C TYR A 40 -2.49 8.88 -13.18
N GLY A 41 -1.85 9.86 -12.54
CA GLY A 41 -2.43 11.16 -12.27
C GLY A 41 -3.52 11.16 -11.20
N CYS A 42 -3.60 10.11 -10.39
CA CYS A 42 -4.62 9.90 -9.38
C CYS A 42 -4.10 10.21 -7.96
N GLU A 43 -5.02 10.35 -7.01
CA GLU A 43 -4.71 10.70 -5.64
C GLU A 43 -4.57 9.44 -4.76
N TYR A 44 -3.45 9.39 -4.02
CA TYR A 44 -3.23 8.39 -2.98
C TYR A 44 -3.61 8.94 -1.62
N ASN A 45 -4.38 8.20 -0.87
CA ASN A 45 -4.80 8.53 0.48
C ASN A 45 -4.34 7.48 1.49
N ALA A 46 -3.77 7.93 2.61
CA ALA A 46 -3.39 7.05 3.72
C ALA A 46 -4.48 7.03 4.80
N SER A 47 -4.70 5.87 5.40
CA SER A 47 -5.59 5.69 6.55
C SER A 47 -4.82 5.17 7.78
N ALA A 48 -5.44 5.25 8.94
CA ALA A 48 -4.97 4.52 10.11
C ALA A 48 -4.98 3.00 9.84
N VAL A 49 -4.19 2.26 10.60
CA VAL A 49 -4.15 0.78 10.52
C VAL A 49 -5.50 0.19 10.90
N GLY A 50 -5.91 -0.84 10.19
CA GLY A 50 -7.18 -1.55 10.37
C GLY A 50 -8.10 -1.40 9.17
N GLU A 51 -8.70 -2.53 8.77
CA GLU A 51 -9.57 -2.63 7.58
C GLU A 51 -10.70 -1.60 7.58
N VAL A 52 -11.36 -1.40 8.73
CA VAL A 52 -12.48 -0.45 8.85
C VAL A 52 -12.03 0.98 8.51
N ASN A 53 -10.83 1.38 8.92
CA ASN A 53 -10.28 2.70 8.61
C ASN A 53 -9.97 2.85 7.13
N VAL A 54 -9.42 1.79 6.51
CA VAL A 54 -9.17 1.74 5.06
C VAL A 54 -10.48 1.87 4.30
N VAL A 55 -11.48 1.05 4.62
CA VAL A 55 -12.80 1.06 3.95
C VAL A 55 -13.52 2.40 4.10
N THR A 56 -13.51 2.97 5.31
CA THR A 56 -14.09 4.30 5.54
C THR A 56 -13.43 5.37 4.68
N LYS A 57 -12.10 5.34 4.61
CA LYS A 57 -11.34 6.29 3.77
C LYS A 57 -11.60 6.05 2.29
N MET A 58 -11.68 4.79 1.84
CA MET A 58 -12.00 4.44 0.45
C MET A 58 -13.36 4.99 0.02
N LYS A 59 -14.39 4.84 0.87
CA LYS A 59 -15.72 5.40 0.61
C LYS A 59 -15.70 6.92 0.53
N ALA A 60 -14.99 7.58 1.45
CA ALA A 60 -14.90 9.04 1.50
C ALA A 60 -14.14 9.64 0.29
N THR A 61 -13.19 8.91 -0.28
CA THR A 61 -12.36 9.37 -1.40
C THR A 61 -12.74 8.76 -2.75
N HIS A 62 -13.80 7.95 -2.80
CA HIS A 62 -14.22 7.21 -3.97
C HIS A 62 -13.07 6.40 -4.61
N ALA A 63 -12.28 5.74 -3.75
CA ALA A 63 -11.12 4.98 -4.20
C ALA A 63 -11.55 3.72 -4.95
N VAL A 64 -10.91 3.46 -6.09
CA VAL A 64 -11.20 2.30 -6.96
C VAL A 64 -10.52 1.03 -6.46
N ILE A 65 -9.48 1.16 -5.66
CA ILE A 65 -8.78 0.04 -5.01
C ILE A 65 -8.11 0.50 -3.73
N GLY A 66 -8.02 -0.38 -2.76
CA GLY A 66 -7.30 -0.14 -1.52
C GLY A 66 -6.88 -1.43 -0.84
N GLY A 67 -6.30 -1.30 0.34
CA GLY A 67 -5.89 -2.46 1.10
C GLY A 67 -4.85 -2.18 2.17
N GLU A 68 -4.19 -3.23 2.58
CA GLU A 68 -3.19 -3.21 3.63
C GLU A 68 -1.87 -3.83 3.17
N GLY A 69 -0.76 -3.41 3.78
CA GLY A 69 0.59 -3.89 3.44
C GLY A 69 0.84 -5.37 3.74
N ASN A 70 -0.10 -6.06 4.37
CA ASN A 70 -0.06 -7.50 4.62
C ASN A 70 -0.62 -8.36 3.47
N GLY A 71 -0.82 -7.78 2.29
CA GLY A 71 -1.38 -8.45 1.13
C GLY A 71 -2.91 -8.41 1.04
N GLY A 72 -3.60 -7.75 1.98
CA GLY A 72 -5.05 -7.58 1.96
C GLY A 72 -5.47 -6.61 0.85
N VAL A 73 -6.25 -7.10 -0.12
CA VAL A 73 -6.78 -6.31 -1.23
C VAL A 73 -8.26 -6.05 -1.01
N ILE A 74 -8.70 -4.81 -1.20
CA ILE A 74 -10.10 -4.38 -1.15
C ILE A 74 -10.44 -3.78 -2.50
N TYR A 75 -11.37 -4.41 -3.23
CA TYR A 75 -11.80 -3.99 -4.56
C TYR A 75 -13.31 -3.68 -4.55
N PRO A 76 -13.68 -2.39 -4.52
CA PRO A 76 -15.07 -1.96 -4.33
C PRO A 76 -16.07 -2.47 -5.36
N GLU A 77 -15.64 -2.75 -6.59
CA GLU A 77 -16.53 -3.34 -7.60
C GLU A 77 -17.01 -4.75 -7.21
N SER A 78 -16.22 -5.49 -6.40
CA SER A 78 -16.66 -6.75 -5.81
C SER A 78 -17.38 -6.49 -4.50
N HIS A 79 -16.68 -5.98 -3.51
CA HIS A 79 -17.23 -5.58 -2.20
C HIS A 79 -16.20 -4.78 -1.37
N TYR A 80 -16.67 -4.15 -0.29
CA TYR A 80 -15.83 -3.40 0.65
C TYR A 80 -15.29 -4.29 1.78
N GLY A 81 -14.60 -5.36 1.44
CA GLY A 81 -13.91 -6.24 2.38
C GLY A 81 -12.64 -6.77 1.74
N ARG A 82 -11.72 -7.27 2.56
CA ARG A 82 -10.51 -7.92 2.04
C ARG A 82 -10.88 -9.22 1.34
N ASP A 83 -10.46 -9.36 0.09
CA ASP A 83 -10.73 -10.52 -0.74
C ASP A 83 -9.46 -11.05 -1.39
N ALA A 84 -9.00 -12.20 -0.91
CA ALA A 84 -7.81 -12.85 -1.42
C ALA A 84 -8.02 -13.42 -2.83
N LEU A 85 -9.21 -13.93 -3.15
CA LEU A 85 -9.49 -14.53 -4.46
C LEU A 85 -9.51 -13.46 -5.55
N VAL A 86 -10.16 -12.33 -5.28
CA VAL A 86 -10.13 -11.15 -6.16
C VAL A 86 -8.70 -10.65 -6.33
N GLY A 87 -7.93 -10.54 -5.24
CA GLY A 87 -6.53 -10.16 -5.29
C GLY A 87 -5.68 -11.09 -6.16
N ILE A 88 -5.86 -12.40 -6.04
CA ILE A 88 -5.17 -13.41 -6.87
C ILE A 88 -5.58 -13.28 -8.33
N ALA A 89 -6.87 -13.16 -8.62
CA ALA A 89 -7.38 -13.03 -9.98
C ALA A 89 -6.81 -11.80 -10.69
N LEU A 90 -6.84 -10.64 -10.03
CA LEU A 90 -6.28 -9.39 -10.56
C LEU A 90 -4.77 -9.47 -10.75
N PHE A 91 -4.04 -10.09 -9.81
CA PHE A 91 -2.60 -10.29 -9.91
C PHE A 91 -2.22 -11.17 -11.10
N LEU A 92 -2.89 -12.30 -11.27
CA LEU A 92 -2.64 -13.22 -12.39
C LEU A 92 -3.03 -12.60 -13.73
N SER A 93 -4.13 -11.84 -13.78
CA SER A 93 -4.54 -11.09 -14.95
C SER A 93 -3.47 -10.08 -15.36
N HIS A 94 -2.94 -9.32 -14.38
CA HIS A 94 -1.85 -8.38 -14.65
C HIS A 94 -0.61 -9.07 -15.19
N LEU A 95 -0.21 -10.18 -14.57
CA LEU A 95 0.94 -10.96 -14.99
C LEU A 95 0.79 -11.50 -16.43
N ALA A 96 -0.40 -11.99 -16.77
CA ALA A 96 -0.73 -12.48 -18.11
C ALA A 96 -0.71 -11.35 -19.16
N HIS A 97 -1.26 -10.18 -18.82
CA HIS A 97 -1.24 -9.01 -19.72
C HIS A 97 0.16 -8.46 -19.97
N GLU A 98 1.02 -8.48 -18.94
CA GLU A 98 2.40 -7.99 -19.09
C GLU A 98 3.31 -9.00 -19.78
N GLY A 99 2.97 -10.28 -19.79
CA GLY A 99 3.79 -11.36 -20.37
C GLY A 99 5.17 -11.52 -19.71
N LYS A 100 5.31 -11.04 -18.47
CA LYS A 100 6.57 -11.02 -17.72
C LYS A 100 6.58 -12.10 -16.64
N LYS A 101 7.77 -12.50 -16.21
CA LYS A 101 7.93 -13.30 -15.01
C LYS A 101 7.62 -12.45 -13.76
N VAL A 102 7.21 -13.10 -12.69
CA VAL A 102 6.90 -12.43 -11.41
C VAL A 102 8.06 -11.57 -10.90
N SER A 103 9.31 -12.05 -11.05
CA SER A 103 10.52 -11.31 -10.66
C SER A 103 10.75 -10.05 -11.50
N GLU A 104 10.48 -10.14 -12.79
CA GLU A 104 10.61 -9.00 -13.71
C GLU A 104 9.53 -7.95 -13.43
N LEU A 105 8.30 -8.38 -13.18
CA LEU A 105 7.21 -7.50 -12.78
C LEU A 105 7.55 -6.78 -11.46
N ARG A 106 8.08 -7.50 -10.46
CA ARG A 106 8.53 -6.91 -9.20
C ARG A 106 9.60 -5.84 -9.39
N ALA A 107 10.54 -6.05 -10.31
CA ALA A 107 11.62 -5.11 -10.60
C ALA A 107 11.14 -3.79 -11.23
N THR A 108 9.93 -3.73 -11.77
CA THR A 108 9.36 -2.48 -12.33
C THR A 108 8.89 -1.50 -11.25
N TYR A 109 8.70 -1.96 -10.03
CA TYR A 109 8.24 -1.12 -8.92
C TYR A 109 9.40 -0.58 -8.09
N PRO A 110 9.29 0.66 -7.57
CA PRO A 110 10.35 1.24 -6.76
C PRO A 110 10.61 0.40 -5.50
N PRO A 111 11.88 0.13 -5.17
CA PRO A 111 12.23 -0.61 -3.97
C PRO A 111 12.09 0.28 -2.73
N TYR A 112 11.19 -0.09 -1.83
CA TYR A 112 11.04 0.51 -0.52
C TYR A 112 11.32 -0.52 0.56
N PHE A 113 11.91 -0.07 1.65
CA PHE A 113 12.15 -0.87 2.85
C PHE A 113 11.39 -0.27 4.02
N ILE A 114 10.67 -1.10 4.76
CA ILE A 114 9.99 -0.70 5.99
C ILE A 114 10.84 -1.19 7.16
N ALA A 115 11.26 -0.25 8.02
CA ALA A 115 11.83 -0.57 9.31
C ALA A 115 10.71 -0.52 10.37
N LYS A 116 10.52 -1.64 11.09
CA LYS A 116 9.62 -1.73 12.23
C LYS A 116 10.48 -1.83 13.49
N ASN A 117 10.41 -0.81 14.34
CA ASN A 117 11.15 -0.75 15.59
C ASN A 117 10.19 -0.76 16.78
N ARG A 118 10.60 -1.40 17.86
CA ARG A 118 9.91 -1.36 19.15
C ARG A 118 10.62 -0.35 20.05
N ILE A 119 9.84 0.49 20.71
CA ILE A 119 10.33 1.39 21.75
C ILE A 119 9.67 0.95 23.06
N ASP A 120 10.47 0.57 24.03
CA ASP A 120 9.99 0.26 25.36
C ASP A 120 9.72 1.59 26.10
N LEU A 121 8.48 1.73 26.59
CA LEU A 121 8.04 2.91 27.30
C LEU A 121 8.20 2.71 28.80
N THR A 122 8.76 3.70 29.50
CA THR A 122 8.76 3.75 30.96
C THR A 122 7.50 4.47 31.46
N PRO A 123 7.07 4.26 32.73
CA PRO A 123 5.91 4.94 33.30
C PRO A 123 5.98 6.48 33.24
N GLU A 124 7.19 7.02 33.18
CA GLU A 124 7.45 8.47 33.09
C GLU A 124 7.45 8.99 31.64
N THR A 125 7.23 8.10 30.66
CA THR A 125 7.26 8.48 29.25
C THR A 125 5.94 9.14 28.85
N ASP A 126 5.99 10.42 28.53
CA ASP A 126 4.86 11.14 27.94
C ASP A 126 4.61 10.66 26.51
N VAL A 127 3.60 9.79 26.37
CA VAL A 127 3.26 9.10 25.11
C VAL A 127 2.70 10.08 24.08
N ASP A 128 1.88 11.03 24.48
CA ASP A 128 1.21 11.97 23.57
C ASP A 128 2.20 12.89 22.86
N ARG A 129 3.17 13.38 23.59
CA ARG A 129 4.20 14.25 23.05
C ARG A 129 5.18 13.53 22.13
N LYS A 130 5.41 12.22 22.34
CA LYS A 130 6.29 11.40 21.51
C LYS A 130 5.60 10.81 20.29
N SER A 131 4.31 10.48 20.39
CA SER A 131 3.55 9.97 19.25
C SER A 131 3.47 10.99 18.11
N THR A 132 3.36 12.29 18.42
CA THR A 132 3.38 13.36 17.43
C THR A 132 4.74 13.48 16.73
N ARG A 133 5.85 13.27 17.44
CA ARG A 133 7.21 13.25 16.86
C ARG A 133 7.49 11.99 16.06
N LEU A 134 7.02 10.83 16.50
CA LEU A 134 7.16 9.56 15.79
C LEU A 134 6.39 9.59 14.46
N ASN A 135 5.20 10.16 14.43
CA ASN A 135 4.45 10.34 13.19
C ASN A 135 5.14 11.29 12.20
N SER A 136 5.89 12.27 12.67
CA SER A 136 6.66 13.18 11.81
C SER A 136 7.95 12.54 11.30
N SER A 137 8.60 11.65 12.07
CA SER A 137 9.83 10.95 11.66
C SER A 137 9.55 9.79 10.70
N HIS A 138 8.39 9.13 10.77
CA HIS A 138 7.97 8.14 9.78
C HIS A 138 7.80 8.72 8.37
N ARG A 139 7.68 10.03 8.22
CA ARG A 139 7.69 10.69 6.91
C ARG A 139 9.06 10.68 6.23
N CYS A 140 10.16 10.53 6.96
CA CYS A 140 11.51 10.70 6.43
C CYS A 140 12.27 9.40 6.08
N THR A 141 11.86 8.22 6.53
CA THR A 141 12.73 7.03 6.53
C THR A 141 12.52 6.04 5.42
N SER A 142 11.77 6.37 4.38
CA SER A 142 11.44 5.38 3.33
C SER A 142 12.24 5.54 2.03
N ARG A 143 13.39 6.20 2.06
CA ARG A 143 14.27 6.27 0.89
C ARG A 143 15.73 6.06 1.29
N MET A 144 16.18 4.80 1.29
CA MET A 144 17.59 4.53 1.09
C MET A 144 17.77 4.12 -0.38
N PRO A 145 18.65 4.80 -1.15
CA PRO A 145 19.06 4.28 -2.44
C PRO A 145 19.80 2.98 -2.21
N SER A 146 19.46 1.92 -2.95
CA SER A 146 20.32 0.75 -3.03
C SER A 146 21.60 1.21 -3.74
N SER A 147 22.67 1.33 -3.01
CA SER A 147 23.99 1.35 -3.59
C SER A 147 24.28 -0.04 -4.14
N ALA A 148 24.73 -0.07 -5.36
CA ALA A 148 25.16 -1.22 -6.15
C ALA A 148 26.03 -2.21 -5.39
#